data_77cdf01ce717b0c5083eeb299a22a28b
#
_entry.id   77cdf01ce717b0c5083eeb299a22a28b
#
_cell.length_a   1.000
_cell.length_b   1.000
_cell.length_c   1.000
_cell.angle_alpha   90.00
_cell.angle_beta   90.00
_cell.angle_gamma   90.00
#
_symmetry.space_group_name_H-M   'P 1'
#
loop_
_entity.id
_entity.type
_entity.pdbx_description
1 polymer ?
#
loop_
_entity_poly.entity_id
_entity_poly.type
_entity_poly.pdbx_seq_one_letter_code
_entity_poly.pdbx_strand_id
1 'polypeptide(L)'
;MTITITQGNITYSKTDAIVNAANSGLREGGGVCGAIFGAVKKLGGLKAHQQLTQACRDIGHCPTGDAVITPSFALAAPFIIHAVGPVWNGREKDELVAPLTPQELKQVDELASAYRAVLRVCRENNLKSVTIPGISTGIFGFPKNVAAIIAKQVCEAEAGDIEVNLISYEDDSLIELRTAPTAEGLALLNGHQF
;
A
#
# COMPACT_ATOMS: atom_id res chain seq x y z
N MET A 1 -13.59 4.30 -14.71
CA MET A 1 -12.46 3.86 -13.86
C MET A 1 -11.33 4.85 -14.00
N THR A 2 -10.89 5.46 -12.91
CA THR A 2 -9.83 6.48 -12.94
C THR A 2 -8.71 6.06 -12.01
N ILE A 3 -7.56 5.69 -12.59
CA ILE A 3 -6.32 5.51 -11.82
C ILE A 3 -5.44 6.70 -12.12
N THR A 4 -5.02 7.39 -11.06
CA THR A 4 -4.09 8.51 -11.12
C THR A 4 -2.79 8.16 -10.44
N ILE A 5 -1.69 8.77 -10.89
CA ILE A 5 -0.38 8.61 -10.28
C ILE A 5 0.13 9.98 -9.91
N THR A 6 0.32 10.23 -8.62
CA THR A 6 0.73 11.54 -8.11
C THR A 6 1.98 11.47 -7.25
N GLN A 7 2.68 12.59 -7.17
CA GLN A 7 3.75 12.76 -6.19
C GLN A 7 3.23 13.61 -5.03
N GLY A 8 3.54 13.21 -3.81
CA GLY A 8 3.16 14.01 -2.66
C GLY A 8 3.13 13.25 -1.33
N ASN A 9 2.66 13.94 -0.31
CA ASN A 9 2.48 13.38 1.01
C ASN A 9 1.04 12.89 1.17
N ILE A 10 0.88 11.58 1.37
CA ILE A 10 -0.41 10.90 1.50
C ILE A 10 -1.30 11.49 2.60
N THR A 11 -0.72 12.07 3.65
CA THR A 11 -1.47 12.63 4.78
C THR A 11 -2.31 13.87 4.43
N TYR A 12 -2.09 14.45 3.25
CA TYR A 12 -2.87 15.57 2.72
C TYR A 12 -3.95 15.15 1.72
N SER A 13 -4.04 13.86 1.41
CA SER A 13 -5.06 13.33 0.49
C SER A 13 -6.47 13.52 1.05
N LYS A 14 -7.42 13.80 0.14
CA LYS A 14 -8.82 14.07 0.46
C LYS A 14 -9.76 12.97 -0.06
N THR A 15 -9.21 11.83 -0.45
CA THR A 15 -9.99 10.65 -0.81
C THR A 15 -10.75 10.11 0.40
N ASP A 16 -11.75 9.26 0.18
CA ASP A 16 -12.54 8.66 1.28
C ASP A 16 -11.65 7.86 2.24
N ALA A 17 -10.57 7.27 1.73
CA ALA A 17 -9.56 6.62 2.57
C ALA A 17 -8.15 6.87 2.04
N ILE A 18 -7.18 6.82 2.95
CA ILE A 18 -5.76 6.64 2.62
C ILE A 18 -5.31 5.28 3.11
N VAL A 19 -4.31 4.71 2.44
CA VAL A 19 -3.74 3.42 2.85
C VAL A 19 -2.47 3.63 3.67
N ASN A 20 -2.41 2.95 4.80
CA ASN A 20 -1.22 2.78 5.60
C ASN A 20 -0.54 1.45 5.20
N ALA A 21 0.73 1.49 4.78
CA ALA A 21 1.55 0.29 4.66
C ALA A 21 1.93 -0.18 6.07
N ALA A 22 1.11 -1.05 6.61
CA ALA A 22 1.14 -1.47 8.00
C ALA A 22 1.99 -2.73 8.21
N ASN A 23 2.41 -2.96 9.47
CA ASN A 23 2.86 -4.27 9.93
C ASN A 23 1.67 -5.09 10.44
N SER A 24 1.84 -6.42 10.54
CA SER A 24 0.78 -7.35 10.93
C SER A 24 0.24 -7.11 12.35
N GLY A 25 1.03 -6.54 13.23
CA GLY A 25 0.60 -6.15 14.58
C GLY A 25 -0.12 -4.80 14.64
N LEU A 26 -0.30 -4.11 13.51
CA LEU A 26 -0.94 -2.79 13.39
C LEU A 26 -0.34 -1.73 14.33
N ARG A 27 0.95 -1.87 14.64
CA ARG A 27 1.67 -0.94 15.53
C ARG A 27 2.25 0.22 14.72
N GLU A 28 2.30 1.39 15.35
CA GLU A 28 3.03 2.52 14.81
C GLU A 28 4.48 2.11 14.50
N GLY A 29 4.94 2.43 13.31
CA GLY A 29 6.27 2.10 12.79
C GLY A 29 6.89 3.29 12.06
N GLY A 30 7.91 3.01 11.25
CA GLY A 30 8.58 4.03 10.42
C GLY A 30 7.92 4.26 9.06
N GLY A 31 8.57 5.04 8.20
CA GLY A 31 8.12 5.31 6.85
C GLY A 31 6.74 5.97 6.79
N VAL A 32 5.92 5.53 5.82
CA VAL A 32 4.56 6.08 5.65
C VAL A 32 3.69 5.84 6.87
N CYS A 33 3.87 4.74 7.59
CA CYS A 33 3.14 4.45 8.83
C CYS A 33 3.41 5.53 9.89
N GLY A 34 4.67 5.82 10.18
CA GLY A 34 5.04 6.90 11.12
C GLY A 34 4.58 8.27 10.66
N ALA A 35 4.60 8.55 9.35
CA ALA A 35 4.10 9.81 8.80
C ALA A 35 2.58 9.97 9.04
N ILE A 36 1.79 8.91 8.86
CA ILE A 36 0.34 8.93 9.09
C ILE A 36 0.03 9.13 10.58
N PHE A 37 0.62 8.33 11.47
CA PHE A 37 0.40 8.47 12.91
C PHE A 37 0.87 9.83 13.43
N GLY A 38 2.03 10.31 12.95
CA GLY A 38 2.55 11.63 13.25
C GLY A 38 1.63 12.77 12.79
N ALA A 39 1.03 12.66 11.60
CA ALA A 39 0.07 13.63 11.09
C ALA A 39 -1.22 13.64 11.93
N VAL A 40 -1.76 12.49 12.31
CA VAL A 40 -2.92 12.38 13.21
C VAL A 40 -2.63 13.06 14.54
N LYS A 41 -1.45 12.82 15.12
CA LYS A 41 -1.01 13.49 16.36
C LYS A 41 -0.88 14.99 16.19
N LYS A 42 -0.31 15.46 15.08
CA LYS A 42 -0.10 16.89 14.79
C LYS A 42 -1.42 17.64 14.61
N LEU A 43 -2.39 17.05 13.91
CA LEU A 43 -3.66 17.70 13.56
C LEU A 43 -4.73 17.55 14.65
N GLY A 44 -4.83 16.37 15.29
CA GLY A 44 -5.85 16.06 16.28
C GLY A 44 -5.36 15.94 17.71
N GLY A 45 -4.06 16.21 17.93
CA GLY A 45 -3.45 16.14 19.26
C GLY A 45 -3.26 14.70 19.76
N LEU A 46 -2.83 14.60 21.04
CA LEU A 46 -2.57 13.31 21.68
C LEU A 46 -3.82 12.42 21.74
N LYS A 47 -5.00 13.02 21.91
CA LYS A 47 -6.28 12.29 21.97
C LYS A 47 -6.54 11.52 20.67
N ALA A 48 -6.44 12.17 19.51
CA ALA A 48 -6.65 11.53 18.23
C ALA A 48 -5.62 10.41 17.97
N HIS A 49 -4.36 10.65 18.32
CA HIS A 49 -3.31 9.63 18.22
C HIS A 49 -3.60 8.41 19.11
N GLN A 50 -4.07 8.63 20.35
CA GLN A 50 -4.47 7.54 21.25
C GLN A 50 -5.69 6.78 20.71
N GLN A 51 -6.66 7.46 20.12
CA GLN A 51 -7.84 6.84 19.51
C GLN A 51 -7.44 5.95 18.33
N LEU A 52 -6.57 6.42 17.44
CA LEU A 52 -6.05 5.60 16.32
C LEU A 52 -5.27 4.38 16.84
N THR A 53 -4.37 4.60 17.81
CA THR A 53 -3.60 3.51 18.42
C THR A 53 -4.52 2.48 19.08
N GLN A 54 -5.58 2.93 19.77
CA GLN A 54 -6.53 2.02 20.40
C GLN A 54 -7.35 1.25 19.38
N ALA A 55 -7.85 1.92 18.33
CA ALA A 55 -8.57 1.25 17.24
C ALA A 55 -7.73 0.14 16.58
N CYS A 56 -6.44 0.39 16.35
CA CYS A 56 -5.51 -0.63 15.86
C CYS A 56 -5.32 -1.79 16.86
N ARG A 57 -5.23 -1.50 18.16
CA ARG A 57 -5.11 -2.53 19.22
C ARG A 57 -6.37 -3.38 19.34
N ASP A 58 -7.55 -2.78 19.18
CA ASP A 58 -8.82 -3.50 19.27
C ASP A 58 -8.98 -4.50 18.13
N ILE A 59 -8.44 -4.19 16.94
CA ILE A 59 -8.33 -5.13 15.81
C ILE A 59 -7.28 -6.21 16.12
N GLY A 60 -6.13 -5.80 16.68
CA GLY A 60 -5.07 -6.65 17.19
C GLY A 60 -4.11 -7.17 16.13
N HIS A 61 -4.59 -7.79 15.07
CA HIS A 61 -3.77 -8.42 14.03
C HIS A 61 -4.41 -8.34 12.65
N CYS A 62 -3.57 -8.12 11.62
CA CYS A 62 -3.94 -8.25 10.22
C CYS A 62 -2.86 -9.10 9.52
N PRO A 63 -3.21 -10.23 8.88
CA PRO A 63 -2.23 -11.09 8.24
C PRO A 63 -1.63 -10.44 6.98
N THR A 64 -0.45 -10.91 6.57
CA THR A 64 0.15 -10.52 5.27
C THR A 64 -0.80 -10.84 4.13
N GLY A 65 -0.93 -9.91 3.19
CA GLY A 65 -1.85 -10.01 2.05
C GLY A 65 -3.27 -9.53 2.36
N ASP A 66 -3.53 -9.01 3.55
CA ASP A 66 -4.87 -8.54 3.95
C ASP A 66 -4.86 -7.07 4.39
N ALA A 67 -6.05 -6.51 4.64
CA ALA A 67 -6.24 -5.12 5.04
C ALA A 67 -7.44 -4.98 5.98
N VAL A 68 -7.34 -4.00 6.90
CA VAL A 68 -8.38 -3.61 7.84
C VAL A 68 -8.58 -2.10 7.84
N ILE A 69 -9.69 -1.60 8.34
CA ILE A 69 -10.03 -0.18 8.31
C ILE A 69 -10.24 0.39 9.71
N THR A 70 -9.82 1.65 9.90
CA THR A 70 -10.12 2.46 11.07
C THR A 70 -10.56 3.85 10.66
N PRO A 71 -11.26 4.61 11.52
CA PRO A 71 -11.37 6.06 11.35
C PRO A 71 -9.97 6.71 11.37
N SER A 72 -9.82 7.86 10.72
CA SER A 72 -8.56 8.61 10.73
C SER A 72 -8.39 9.50 11.97
N PHE A 73 -9.50 9.85 12.59
CA PHE A 73 -9.63 10.73 13.76
C PHE A 73 -9.22 12.20 13.56
N ALA A 74 -8.38 12.52 12.57
CA ALA A 74 -7.90 13.89 12.39
C ALA A 74 -7.51 14.28 10.96
N LEU A 75 -7.35 13.32 10.04
CA LEU A 75 -6.94 13.59 8.66
C LEU A 75 -8.13 14.08 7.82
N ALA A 76 -7.81 14.70 6.67
CA ALA A 76 -8.84 15.10 5.70
C ALA A 76 -9.56 13.86 5.10
N ALA A 77 -8.84 12.78 4.87
CA ALA A 77 -9.42 11.47 4.55
C ALA A 77 -10.07 10.89 5.82
N PRO A 78 -11.37 10.58 5.83
CA PRO A 78 -12.07 10.11 7.03
C PRO A 78 -11.62 8.74 7.52
N PHE A 79 -11.05 7.90 6.63
CA PHE A 79 -10.63 6.55 6.98
C PHE A 79 -9.17 6.27 6.65
N ILE A 80 -8.57 5.33 7.40
CA ILE A 80 -7.28 4.73 7.10
C ILE A 80 -7.50 3.23 6.89
N ILE A 81 -7.06 2.73 5.73
CA ILE A 81 -7.01 1.29 5.44
C ILE A 81 -5.58 0.83 5.73
N HIS A 82 -5.42 -0.04 6.70
CA HIS A 82 -4.14 -0.62 7.09
C HIS A 82 -3.92 -1.90 6.30
N ALA A 83 -3.08 -1.83 5.26
CA ALA A 83 -2.77 -2.94 4.38
C ALA A 83 -1.40 -3.53 4.74
N VAL A 84 -1.33 -4.85 4.89
CA VAL A 84 -0.12 -5.56 5.28
C VAL A 84 0.44 -6.30 4.07
N GLY A 85 1.47 -5.74 3.46
CA GLY A 85 2.23 -6.42 2.43
C GLY A 85 3.35 -7.30 2.99
N PRO A 86 3.99 -8.13 2.16
CA PRO A 86 5.08 -9.00 2.58
C PRO A 86 6.35 -8.21 2.92
N VAL A 87 7.15 -8.76 3.83
CA VAL A 87 8.57 -8.40 3.97
C VAL A 87 9.35 -9.16 2.91
N TRP A 88 10.10 -8.46 2.08
CA TRP A 88 10.87 -9.10 1.03
C TRP A 88 12.02 -9.94 1.62
N ASN A 89 12.01 -11.23 1.34
CA ASN A 89 13.03 -12.20 1.72
C ASN A 89 13.65 -12.88 0.50
N GLY A 90 13.49 -12.29 -0.68
CA GLY A 90 14.11 -12.73 -1.93
C GLY A 90 15.52 -12.18 -2.08
N ARG A 91 16.07 -12.36 -3.29
CA ARG A 91 17.39 -11.85 -3.65
C ARG A 91 17.43 -10.31 -3.53
N GLU A 92 18.62 -9.79 -3.25
CA GLU A 92 18.87 -8.34 -3.28
C GLU A 92 18.58 -7.77 -4.66
N LYS A 93 18.23 -6.46 -4.73
CA LYS A 93 17.84 -5.80 -5.98
C LYS A 93 18.86 -6.02 -7.10
N ASP A 94 20.16 -5.92 -6.79
CA ASP A 94 21.24 -6.05 -7.76
C ASP A 94 21.52 -7.52 -8.17
N GLU A 95 20.95 -8.48 -7.44
CA GLU A 95 21.03 -9.92 -7.70
C GLU A 95 19.76 -10.47 -8.35
N LEU A 96 18.72 -9.64 -8.50
CA LEU A 96 17.49 -10.04 -9.13
C LEU A 96 17.69 -10.28 -10.62
N VAL A 97 17.58 -11.55 -11.02
CA VAL A 97 17.61 -11.98 -12.41
C VAL A 97 16.34 -12.76 -12.73
N ALA A 98 15.90 -12.64 -13.98
CA ALA A 98 14.72 -13.35 -14.46
C ALA A 98 15.01 -14.87 -14.63
N PRO A 99 14.02 -15.73 -14.36
CA PRO A 99 12.75 -15.45 -13.68
C PRO A 99 12.91 -15.37 -12.15
N LEU A 100 11.90 -14.85 -11.47
CA LEU A 100 11.79 -14.92 -10.01
C LEU A 100 11.66 -16.37 -9.56
N THR A 101 12.23 -16.68 -8.39
CA THR A 101 12.07 -17.99 -7.75
C THR A 101 10.63 -18.22 -7.27
N PRO A 102 10.20 -19.47 -7.01
CA PRO A 102 8.88 -19.74 -6.47
C PRO A 102 8.60 -19.02 -5.13
N GLN A 103 9.62 -18.83 -4.30
CA GLN A 103 9.48 -18.09 -3.04
C GLN A 103 9.26 -16.60 -3.29
N GLU A 104 9.98 -16.00 -4.23
CA GLU A 104 9.80 -14.60 -4.62
C GLU A 104 8.43 -14.38 -5.27
N LEU A 105 7.97 -15.32 -6.13
CA LEU A 105 6.64 -15.28 -6.73
C LEU A 105 5.53 -15.38 -5.69
N LYS A 106 5.71 -16.19 -4.63
CA LYS A 106 4.76 -16.21 -3.50
C LYS A 106 4.62 -14.83 -2.86
N GLN A 107 5.72 -14.09 -2.69
CA GLN A 107 5.67 -12.73 -2.14
C GLN A 107 5.02 -11.74 -3.12
N VAL A 108 5.15 -11.97 -4.43
CA VAL A 108 4.40 -11.24 -5.47
C VAL A 108 2.89 -11.44 -5.26
N ASP A 109 2.43 -12.68 -5.06
CA ASP A 109 1.03 -13.00 -4.81
C ASP A 109 0.53 -12.38 -3.49
N GLU A 110 1.34 -12.41 -2.45
CA GLU A 110 1.01 -11.78 -1.16
C GLU A 110 0.86 -10.25 -1.31
N LEU A 111 1.71 -9.59 -2.11
CA LEU A 111 1.59 -8.16 -2.36
C LEU A 111 0.34 -7.85 -3.19
N ALA A 112 0.07 -8.62 -4.23
CA ALA A 112 -1.14 -8.48 -5.04
C ALA A 112 -2.41 -8.66 -4.19
N SER A 113 -2.39 -9.65 -3.28
CA SER A 113 -3.48 -9.87 -2.31
C SER A 113 -3.71 -8.65 -1.41
N ALA A 114 -2.65 -7.98 -0.94
CA ALA A 114 -2.78 -6.76 -0.14
C ALA A 114 -3.47 -5.63 -0.91
N TYR A 115 -3.14 -5.41 -2.19
CA TYR A 115 -3.84 -4.43 -3.04
C TYR A 115 -5.31 -4.80 -3.25
N ARG A 116 -5.61 -6.09 -3.51
CA ARG A 116 -7.00 -6.59 -3.61
C ARG A 116 -7.78 -6.38 -2.32
N ALA A 117 -7.14 -6.63 -1.17
CA ALA A 117 -7.76 -6.42 0.13
C ALA A 117 -8.11 -4.95 0.36
N VAL A 118 -7.28 -4.00 -0.06
CA VAL A 118 -7.62 -2.56 -0.04
C VAL A 118 -8.89 -2.29 -0.81
N LEU A 119 -8.99 -2.77 -2.05
CA LEU A 119 -10.17 -2.57 -2.90
C LEU A 119 -11.41 -3.28 -2.34
N ARG A 120 -11.26 -4.47 -1.75
CA ARG A 120 -12.33 -5.18 -1.04
C ARG A 120 -12.85 -4.34 0.13
N VAL A 121 -11.95 -3.82 0.98
CA VAL A 121 -12.33 -2.97 2.13
C VAL A 121 -13.04 -1.70 1.66
N CYS A 122 -12.61 -1.09 0.55
CA CYS A 122 -13.31 0.05 -0.03
C CYS A 122 -14.76 -0.31 -0.40
N ARG A 123 -14.97 -1.44 -1.08
CA ARG A 123 -16.32 -1.92 -1.47
C ARG A 123 -17.20 -2.22 -0.26
N GLU A 124 -16.68 -2.95 0.72
CA GLU A 124 -17.41 -3.31 1.95
C GLU A 124 -17.87 -2.09 2.75
N ASN A 125 -17.12 -0.97 2.65
CA ASN A 125 -17.43 0.28 3.34
C ASN A 125 -18.03 1.36 2.43
N ASN A 126 -18.43 1.02 1.19
CA ASN A 126 -18.99 1.93 0.20
C ASN A 126 -18.12 3.16 -0.11
N LEU A 127 -16.80 3.04 0.01
CA LEU A 127 -15.85 4.10 -0.32
C LEU A 127 -15.70 4.20 -1.84
N LYS A 128 -15.62 5.43 -2.34
CA LYS A 128 -15.56 5.73 -3.78
C LYS A 128 -14.17 6.14 -4.23
N SER A 129 -13.31 6.51 -3.31
CA SER A 129 -11.94 6.96 -3.62
C SER A 129 -10.93 6.52 -2.56
N VAL A 130 -9.73 6.17 -3.00
CA VAL A 130 -8.64 5.75 -2.12
C VAL A 130 -7.29 6.22 -2.65
N THR A 131 -6.43 6.68 -1.75
CA THR A 131 -5.02 6.95 -2.06
C THR A 131 -4.13 5.87 -1.47
N ILE A 132 -3.31 5.23 -2.31
CA ILE A 132 -2.48 4.07 -1.96
C ILE A 132 -1.01 4.40 -2.17
N PRO A 133 -0.14 4.24 -1.15
CA PRO A 133 1.30 4.38 -1.27
C PRO A 133 1.93 3.10 -1.81
N GLY A 134 3.24 3.10 -2.04
CA GLY A 134 4.00 1.87 -2.33
C GLY A 134 3.97 0.91 -1.14
N ILE A 135 3.11 -0.10 -1.18
CA ILE A 135 3.04 -1.13 -0.14
C ILE A 135 4.32 -1.98 -0.21
N SER A 136 4.94 -2.25 0.92
CA SER A 136 6.17 -3.03 1.08
C SER A 136 7.45 -2.45 0.46
N THR A 137 7.41 -1.32 -0.23
CA THR A 137 8.57 -0.77 -0.96
C THR A 137 9.55 0.05 -0.11
N GLY A 138 9.20 0.35 1.12
CA GLY A 138 10.06 1.03 2.09
C GLY A 138 10.88 0.04 2.93
N ILE A 139 10.66 0.04 4.25
CA ILE A 139 11.39 -0.80 5.22
C ILE A 139 11.28 -2.30 4.89
N PHE A 140 10.18 -2.75 4.28
CA PHE A 140 9.97 -4.14 3.89
C PHE A 140 10.76 -4.56 2.64
N GLY A 141 11.41 -3.62 1.94
CA GLY A 141 12.41 -3.88 0.92
C GLY A 141 11.93 -4.53 -0.38
N PHE A 142 10.62 -4.57 -0.65
CA PHE A 142 10.10 -5.17 -1.88
C PHE A 142 10.61 -4.42 -3.13
N PRO A 143 11.06 -5.10 -4.20
CA PRO A 143 11.58 -4.47 -5.41
C PRO A 143 10.56 -3.50 -6.03
N LYS A 144 10.95 -2.22 -6.17
CA LYS A 144 10.05 -1.12 -6.56
C LYS A 144 9.44 -1.30 -7.95
N ASN A 145 10.22 -1.79 -8.92
CA ASN A 145 9.78 -2.05 -10.28
C ASN A 145 8.70 -3.13 -10.34
N VAL A 146 8.88 -4.24 -9.62
CA VAL A 146 7.88 -5.32 -9.53
C VAL A 146 6.64 -4.85 -8.77
N ALA A 147 6.83 -4.15 -7.64
CA ALA A 147 5.73 -3.59 -6.87
C ALA A 147 4.86 -2.60 -7.68
N ALA A 148 5.48 -1.78 -8.52
CA ALA A 148 4.78 -0.85 -9.40
C ALA A 148 3.90 -1.56 -10.44
N ILE A 149 4.39 -2.67 -11.01
CA ILE A 149 3.61 -3.50 -11.94
C ILE A 149 2.39 -4.08 -11.22
N ILE A 150 2.60 -4.68 -10.04
CA ILE A 150 1.53 -5.28 -9.24
C ILE A 150 0.46 -4.24 -8.90
N ALA A 151 0.89 -3.09 -8.35
CA ALA A 151 -0.02 -2.01 -7.96
C ALA A 151 -0.90 -1.56 -9.13
N LYS A 152 -0.31 -1.32 -10.30
CA LYS A 152 -1.04 -0.88 -11.49
C LYS A 152 -1.97 -1.97 -12.00
N GLN A 153 -1.46 -3.17 -12.25
CA GLN A 153 -2.25 -4.25 -12.85
C GLN A 153 -3.44 -4.64 -11.97
N VAL A 154 -3.26 -4.78 -10.66
CA VAL A 154 -4.36 -5.10 -9.75
C VAL A 154 -5.39 -3.97 -9.71
N CYS A 155 -4.94 -2.72 -9.58
CA CYS A 155 -5.87 -1.60 -9.52
C CYS A 155 -6.59 -1.40 -10.86
N GLU A 156 -5.90 -1.51 -12.00
CA GLU A 156 -6.50 -1.40 -13.34
C GLU A 156 -7.53 -2.51 -13.61
N ALA A 157 -7.26 -3.73 -13.15
CA ALA A 157 -8.16 -4.86 -13.34
C ALA A 157 -9.37 -4.85 -12.41
N GLU A 158 -9.16 -4.41 -11.15
CA GLU A 158 -10.11 -4.73 -10.09
C GLU A 158 -10.70 -3.51 -9.34
N ALA A 159 -10.28 -2.26 -9.63
CA ALA A 159 -10.84 -1.09 -8.95
C ALA A 159 -12.33 -0.86 -9.22
N GLY A 160 -12.83 -1.27 -10.40
CA GLY A 160 -14.22 -1.03 -10.77
C GLY A 160 -14.56 0.46 -10.79
N ASP A 161 -15.52 0.89 -9.96
CA ASP A 161 -15.96 2.28 -9.84
C ASP A 161 -15.16 3.08 -8.79
N ILE A 162 -14.18 2.46 -8.12
CA ILE A 162 -13.35 3.14 -7.13
C ILE A 162 -12.31 3.98 -7.85
N GLU A 163 -12.21 5.26 -7.50
CA GLU A 163 -11.15 6.15 -7.93
C GLU A 163 -9.89 5.85 -7.11
N VAL A 164 -8.82 5.41 -7.78
CA VAL A 164 -7.55 5.05 -7.13
C VAL A 164 -6.49 6.09 -7.49
N ASN A 165 -5.86 6.66 -6.45
CA ASN A 165 -4.67 7.47 -6.58
C ASN A 165 -3.47 6.70 -6.04
N LEU A 166 -2.56 6.26 -6.91
CA LEU A 166 -1.28 5.70 -6.51
C LEU A 166 -0.32 6.86 -6.24
N ILE A 167 0.14 7.00 -4.99
CA ILE A 167 0.97 8.13 -4.57
C ILE A 167 2.36 7.66 -4.18
N SER A 168 3.38 8.43 -4.59
CA SER A 168 4.74 8.28 -4.10
C SER A 168 5.27 9.60 -3.54
N TYR A 169 6.00 9.50 -2.44
CA TYR A 169 6.76 10.63 -1.90
C TYR A 169 8.13 10.74 -2.58
N GLU A 170 8.74 9.60 -2.93
CA GLU A 170 10.08 9.50 -3.51
C GLU A 170 10.04 9.50 -5.04
N ASP A 171 11.03 10.17 -5.66
CA ASP A 171 11.11 10.31 -7.13
C ASP A 171 11.32 8.98 -7.85
N ASP A 172 12.17 8.09 -7.32
CA ASP A 172 12.46 6.79 -7.92
C ASP A 172 11.22 5.88 -7.93
N SER A 173 10.49 5.81 -6.83
CA SER A 173 9.22 5.07 -6.76
C SER A 173 8.14 5.66 -7.68
N LEU A 174 8.12 6.99 -7.85
CA LEU A 174 7.23 7.66 -8.78
C LEU A 174 7.55 7.30 -10.24
N ILE A 175 8.84 7.26 -10.59
CA ILE A 175 9.31 6.87 -11.91
C ILE A 175 8.87 5.43 -12.21
N GLU A 176 9.08 4.49 -11.28
CA GLU A 176 8.65 3.10 -11.44
C GLU A 176 7.13 2.99 -11.68
N LEU A 177 6.33 3.71 -10.89
CA LEU A 177 4.87 3.73 -11.08
C LEU A 177 4.46 4.29 -12.45
N ARG A 178 5.11 5.34 -12.95
CA ARG A 178 4.77 5.96 -14.23
C ARG A 178 5.22 5.15 -15.43
N THR A 179 6.35 4.45 -15.31
CA THR A 179 6.94 3.67 -16.41
C THR A 179 6.45 2.21 -16.44
N ALA A 180 5.90 1.69 -15.34
CA ALA A 180 5.38 0.33 -15.28
C ALA A 180 4.22 0.10 -16.30
N PRO A 181 4.15 -1.09 -16.92
CA PRO A 181 5.09 -2.19 -16.79
C PRO A 181 6.36 -1.98 -17.62
N THR A 182 7.52 -2.20 -17.03
CA THR A 182 8.79 -2.20 -17.76
C THR A 182 9.11 -3.58 -18.33
N ALA A 183 9.86 -3.64 -19.43
CA ALA A 183 10.27 -4.92 -20.02
C ALA A 183 11.09 -5.78 -19.04
N GLU A 184 11.95 -5.14 -18.24
CA GLU A 184 12.73 -5.79 -17.20
C GLU A 184 11.84 -6.39 -16.10
N GLY A 185 10.90 -5.61 -15.57
CA GLY A 185 9.97 -6.08 -14.54
C GLY A 185 9.07 -7.21 -15.03
N LEU A 186 8.59 -7.14 -16.29
CA LEU A 186 7.82 -8.23 -16.89
C LEU A 186 8.65 -9.50 -17.08
N ALA A 187 9.94 -9.36 -17.45
CA ALA A 187 10.85 -10.48 -17.59
C ALA A 187 11.08 -11.19 -16.23
N LEU A 188 11.19 -10.44 -15.13
CA LEU A 188 11.27 -11.01 -13.78
C LEU A 188 10.06 -11.88 -13.46
N LEU A 189 8.86 -11.41 -13.77
CA LEU A 189 7.61 -12.14 -13.53
C LEU A 189 7.43 -13.35 -14.47
N ASN A 190 8.08 -13.34 -15.64
CA ASN A 190 8.03 -14.45 -16.62
C ASN A 190 6.62 -14.96 -16.92
N GLY A 191 5.66 -14.05 -17.08
CA GLY A 191 4.25 -14.39 -17.33
C GLY A 191 3.48 -14.89 -16.09
N HIS A 192 4.05 -14.81 -14.90
CA HIS A 192 3.32 -15.11 -13.66
C HIS A 192 2.08 -14.22 -13.55
N GLN A 193 0.94 -14.84 -13.32
CA GLN A 193 -0.35 -14.18 -13.07
C GLN A 193 -0.64 -14.22 -11.59
N PHE A 194 -0.86 -13.06 -11.03
CA PHE A 194 -1.16 -12.87 -9.61
C PHE A 194 -2.54 -12.25 -9.39
#